data_c9e5517a796f6a972f775e4bbd122037
#
_entry.id   c9e5517a796f6a972f775e4bbd122037
#
_cell.length_a   1.000
_cell.length_b   1.000
_cell.length_c   1.000
_cell.angle_alpha   90.00
_cell.angle_beta   90.00
_cell.angle_gamma   90.00
#
_symmetry.space_group_name_H-M   'P 1'
#
loop_
_entity.id
_entity.type
_entity.pdbx_description
1 polymer ?
#
loop_
_entity_poly.entity_id
_entity_poly.type
_entity_poly.pdbx_seq_one_letter_code
_entity_poly.pdbx_strand_id
1 'polypeptide(L)'
;MPILNEIKLAKELIRFPSITPVDAGIMKFLEKKLKKLGFKTKIIEFKEKNFKPVKNLYAKLGRKGPNFCYAGHLDVVPPGNLNDWTVNPF
;
A
#
# COMPACT_ATOMS: atom_id res chain seq x y z
N MET A 1 17.96 14.44 3.27
CA MET A 1 16.73 13.75 2.90
C MET A 1 16.87 12.27 3.23
N PRO A 2 15.89 11.66 3.89
CA PRO A 2 15.97 10.21 4.13
C PRO A 2 15.99 9.44 2.82
N ILE A 3 16.77 8.37 2.78
CA ILE A 3 16.87 7.50 1.63
C ILE A 3 16.05 6.24 1.92
N LEU A 4 15.11 5.93 1.03
CA LEU A 4 14.38 4.68 1.09
C LEU A 4 15.19 3.57 0.44
N ASN A 5 15.26 2.44 1.12
CA ASN A 5 15.73 1.21 0.49
C ASN A 5 14.52 0.52 -0.10
N GLU A 6 14.38 0.57 -1.41
CA GLU A 6 13.21 0.06 -2.11
C GLU A 6 13.05 -1.45 -1.98
N ILE A 7 14.15 -2.19 -1.92
CA ILE A 7 14.09 -3.65 -1.74
C ILE A 7 13.59 -4.01 -0.34
N LYS A 8 14.10 -3.30 0.66
CA LYS A 8 13.64 -3.49 2.05
C LYS A 8 12.16 -3.14 2.17
N LEU A 9 11.75 -2.02 1.58
CA LEU A 9 10.36 -1.59 1.59
C LEU A 9 9.45 -2.61 0.90
N ALA A 10 9.86 -3.14 -0.26
CA ALA A 10 9.11 -4.16 -0.97
C ALA A 10 8.91 -5.41 -0.11
N LYS A 11 9.96 -5.86 0.56
CA LYS A 11 9.87 -7.01 1.48
C LYS A 11 8.92 -6.75 2.64
N GLU A 12 8.94 -5.55 3.20
CA GLU A 12 8.03 -5.16 4.27
C GLU A 12 6.57 -5.14 3.80
N LEU A 13 6.33 -4.59 2.60
CA LEU A 13 4.98 -4.54 2.02
C LEU A 13 4.42 -5.94 1.74
N ILE A 14 5.24 -6.85 1.24
CA ILE A 14 4.83 -8.23 0.94
C ILE A 14 4.36 -8.97 2.20
N ARG A 15 4.87 -8.61 3.36
CA ARG A 15 4.50 -9.27 4.63
C ARG A 15 3.08 -8.97 5.09
N PHE A 16 2.45 -7.93 4.56
CA PHE A 16 1.05 -7.64 4.89
C PHE A 16 0.14 -8.57 4.09
N PRO A 17 -0.73 -9.35 4.76
CA PRO A 17 -1.67 -10.21 4.04
C PRO A 17 -2.85 -9.38 3.53
N SER A 18 -2.56 -8.42 2.67
CA SER A 18 -3.53 -7.47 2.12
C SER A 18 -4.34 -8.09 0.97
N ILE A 19 -4.92 -9.25 1.24
CA ILE A 19 -5.76 -9.97 0.28
C ILE A 19 -7.05 -9.18 0.07
N THR A 20 -7.27 -8.70 -1.17
CA THR A 20 -8.38 -7.79 -1.48
C THR A 20 -9.72 -8.31 -0.95
N PRO A 21 -10.56 -7.47 -0.35
CA PRO A 21 -10.43 -6.04 -0.08
C PRO A 21 -9.79 -5.70 1.27
N VAL A 22 -9.15 -6.66 1.93
CA VAL A 22 -8.58 -6.50 3.28
C VAL A 22 -7.35 -5.61 3.22
N ASP A 23 -7.32 -4.59 4.08
CA ASP A 23 -6.21 -3.65 4.18
C ASP A 23 -5.01 -4.24 4.95
N ALA A 24 -5.28 -4.98 6.02
CA ALA A 24 -4.27 -5.58 6.90
C ALA A 24 -3.25 -4.59 7.49
N GLY A 25 -3.55 -3.27 7.44
CA GLY A 25 -2.66 -2.23 7.96
C GLY A 25 -1.65 -1.67 6.98
N ILE A 26 -1.62 -2.18 5.74
CA ILE A 26 -0.62 -1.78 4.74
C ILE A 26 -0.71 -0.30 4.36
N MET A 27 -1.93 0.28 4.30
CA MET A 27 -2.11 1.68 3.93
C MET A 27 -1.47 2.62 4.95
N LYS A 28 -1.70 2.39 6.23
CA LYS A 28 -1.09 3.20 7.29
C LYS A 28 0.42 3.02 7.35
N PHE A 29 0.89 1.81 7.10
CA PHE A 29 2.33 1.55 7.05
C PHE A 29 2.99 2.38 5.95
N LEU A 30 2.46 2.33 4.73
CA LEU A 30 3.00 3.09 3.61
C LEU A 30 2.82 4.60 3.81
N GLU A 31 1.68 5.03 4.33
CA GLU A 31 1.43 6.43 4.65
C GLU A 31 2.52 6.99 5.56
N LYS A 32 2.87 6.25 6.61
CA LYS A 32 3.91 6.66 7.56
C LYS A 32 5.26 6.83 6.88
N LYS A 33 5.61 5.91 5.97
CA LYS A 33 6.86 6.00 5.19
C LYS A 33 6.87 7.24 4.30
N LEU A 34 5.77 7.49 3.60
CA LEU A 34 5.66 8.63 2.70
C LEU A 34 5.66 9.96 3.44
N LYS A 35 5.02 10.05 4.60
CA LYS A 35 5.08 11.25 5.43
C LYS A 35 6.51 11.59 5.85
N LYS A 36 7.32 10.59 6.18
CA LYS A 36 8.73 10.81 6.51
C LYS A 36 9.53 11.39 5.35
N LEU A 37 9.10 11.13 4.12
CA LEU A 37 9.70 11.69 2.92
C LEU A 37 9.17 13.07 2.54
N GLY A 38 8.22 13.60 3.31
CA GLY A 38 7.64 14.91 3.08
C GLY A 38 6.35 14.94 2.29
N PHE A 39 5.78 13.77 1.98
CA PHE A 39 4.48 13.70 1.30
C PHE A 39 3.35 14.13 2.23
N LYS A 40 2.38 14.84 1.67
CA LYS A 40 1.06 15.02 2.28
C LYS A 40 0.21 13.84 1.87
N THR A 41 -0.46 13.22 2.84
CA THR A 41 -1.16 11.97 2.60
C THR A 41 -2.61 12.04 3.05
N LYS A 42 -3.43 11.20 2.43
CA LYS A 42 -4.82 11.02 2.82
C LYS A 42 -5.22 9.58 2.52
N ILE A 43 -5.76 8.89 3.52
CA ILE A 43 -6.37 7.58 3.33
C ILE A 43 -7.87 7.81 3.10
N ILE A 44 -8.37 7.31 1.98
CA ILE A 44 -9.77 7.45 1.58
C ILE A 44 -10.40 6.06 1.59
N GLU A 45 -11.48 5.92 2.35
CA GLU A 45 -12.23 4.67 2.40
C GLU A 45 -13.47 4.78 1.51
N PHE A 46 -13.60 3.86 0.57
CA PHE A 46 -14.76 3.77 -0.30
C PHE A 46 -15.67 2.66 0.20
N LYS A 47 -16.93 3.02 0.43
CA LYS A 47 -17.95 2.09 0.91
C LYS A 47 -19.08 2.01 -0.09
N GLU A 48 -19.56 0.81 -0.32
CA GLU A 48 -20.73 0.56 -1.12
C GLU A 48 -21.59 -0.51 -0.46
N LYS A 49 -22.92 -0.37 -0.59
CA LYS A 49 -23.85 -1.32 -0.01
C LYS A 49 -23.56 -2.73 -0.53
N ASN A 50 -23.54 -3.72 0.37
CA ASN A 50 -23.28 -5.14 0.10
C ASN A 50 -21.85 -5.48 -0.29
N PHE A 51 -20.92 -4.52 -0.21
CA PHE A 51 -19.51 -4.76 -0.45
C PHE A 51 -18.68 -4.35 0.77
N LYS A 52 -17.56 -5.02 0.98
CA LYS A 52 -16.60 -4.62 2.00
C LYS A 52 -15.93 -3.31 1.59
N PRO A 53 -15.66 -2.41 2.55
CA PRO A 53 -14.99 -1.16 2.23
C PRO A 53 -13.57 -1.40 1.71
N VAL A 54 -13.14 -0.50 0.83
CA VAL A 54 -11.80 -0.50 0.24
C VAL A 54 -11.10 0.79 0.58
N LYS A 55 -9.87 0.70 1.04
CA LYS A 55 -9.03 1.86 1.34
C LYS A 55 -8.10 2.17 0.19
N ASN A 56 -7.93 3.46 -0.08
CA ASN A 56 -6.95 3.97 -1.02
C ASN A 56 -6.08 5.02 -0.33
N LEU A 57 -4.81 5.06 -0.69
CA LEU A 57 -3.87 6.06 -0.18
C LEU A 57 -3.57 7.05 -1.29
N TYR A 58 -3.83 8.32 -1.00
CA TYR A 58 -3.42 9.44 -1.84
C TYR A 58 -2.24 10.14 -1.18
N ALA A 59 -1.18 10.39 -1.95
CA ALA A 59 0.00 11.08 -1.46
C ALA A 59 0.50 12.07 -2.50
N LYS A 60 0.86 13.27 -2.05
CA LYS A 60 1.34 14.34 -2.93
C LYS A 60 2.59 14.99 -2.35
N LEU A 61 3.59 15.18 -3.21
CA LEU A 61 4.81 15.90 -2.88
C LEU A 61 4.90 17.16 -3.73
N GLY A 62 5.19 18.30 -3.09
CA GLY A 62 5.33 19.58 -3.78
C GLY A 62 4.01 20.35 -3.90
N ARG A 63 4.13 21.60 -4.37
CA ARG A 63 3.01 22.56 -4.44
C ARG A 63 2.83 23.22 -5.79
N LYS A 64 3.83 23.15 -6.67
CA LYS A 64 3.87 23.92 -7.93
C LYS A 64 4.20 23.03 -9.11
N GLY A 65 3.86 23.51 -10.28
CA GLY A 65 4.22 22.93 -11.54
C GLY A 65 3.31 21.81 -11.99
N PRO A 66 3.63 21.21 -13.13
CA PRO A 66 2.88 20.06 -13.61
C PRO A 66 3.02 18.87 -12.65
N ASN A 67 1.97 18.06 -12.59
CA ASN A 67 1.95 16.88 -11.74
C ASN A 67 2.33 15.64 -12.52
N PHE A 68 3.22 14.83 -11.96
CA PHE A 68 3.45 13.46 -12.37
C PHE A 68 2.71 12.56 -11.40
N CYS A 69 1.82 11.71 -11.91
CA CYS A 69 1.05 10.80 -11.07
C CYS A 69 1.44 9.36 -11.34
N TYR A 70 1.79 8.65 -10.26
CA TYR A 70 1.95 7.21 -10.28
C TYR A 70 0.73 6.55 -9.64
N ALA A 71 0.15 5.58 -10.32
CA ALA A 71 -0.96 4.80 -9.79
C ALA A 71 -0.56 3.32 -9.73
N GLY A 72 -0.64 2.76 -8.53
CA GLY A 72 -0.31 1.37 -8.30
C GLY A 72 -1.22 0.79 -7.23
N HIS A 73 -1.12 -0.52 -6.99
CA HIS A 73 -1.95 -1.16 -5.98
C HIS A 73 -1.09 -1.88 -4.95
N LEU A 74 -1.66 -2.03 -3.75
CA LEU A 74 -1.03 -2.70 -2.61
C LEU A 74 -1.74 -3.99 -2.23
N ASP A 75 -2.94 -4.21 -2.77
CA ASP A 75 -3.68 -5.44 -2.51
C ASP A 75 -3.15 -6.57 -3.38
N VAL A 76 -3.41 -7.79 -2.91
CA VAL A 76 -2.98 -9.01 -3.58
C VAL A 76 -4.17 -9.96 -3.71
N VAL A 77 -4.06 -10.88 -4.66
CA VAL A 77 -5.01 -11.99 -4.77
C VAL A 77 -4.68 -13.05 -3.71
N PRO A 78 -5.64 -13.94 -3.37
CA PRO A 78 -5.32 -15.06 -2.49
C PRO A 78 -4.14 -15.88 -3.02
N PRO A 79 -3.23 -16.34 -2.13
CA PRO A 79 -2.02 -17.03 -2.55
C PRO A 79 -2.24 -18.47 -3.08
N GLY A 80 -3.47 -18.97 -3.05
CA GLY A 80 -3.77 -20.33 -3.43
C GLY A 80 -3.40 -21.33 -2.35
N ASN A 81 -3.05 -22.55 -2.77
CA ASN A 81 -2.67 -23.59 -1.83
C ASN A 81 -1.29 -23.29 -1.24
N LEU A 82 -1.24 -23.11 0.06
CA LEU A 82 0.02 -22.79 0.77
C LEU A 82 1.06 -23.91 0.64
N ASN A 83 0.62 -25.13 0.40
CA ASN A 83 1.54 -26.26 0.20
C ASN A 83 2.35 -26.16 -1.10
N ASP A 84 1.89 -25.33 -2.05
CA ASP A 84 2.61 -25.10 -3.30
C ASP A 84 3.74 -24.08 -3.16
N TRP A 85 3.83 -23.44 -1.99
CA TRP A 85 4.88 -22.47 -1.69
C TRP A 85 6.03 -23.12 -0.94
N THR A 86 7.26 -22.81 -1.35
CA THR A 86 8.45 -23.27 -0.63
C THR A 86 8.75 -22.41 0.61
N VAL A 87 8.15 -21.22 0.68
CA VAL A 87 8.26 -20.29 1.81
C VAL A 87 6.87 -19.71 2.08
N ASN A 88 6.70 -19.04 3.22
CA ASN A 88 5.48 -18.29 3.48
C ASN A 88 5.34 -17.18 2.42
N PRO A 89 4.20 -17.07 1.70
CA PRO A 89 4.02 -16.02 0.68
C PRO A 89 3.98 -14.59 1.23
N PHE A 90 3.80 -14.44 2.54
CA PHE A 90 3.78 -13.13 3.21
C PHE A 90 5.05 -12.91 4.12
#